data_f9c54d11b3d70eaee32e3db2474f3077
#
_entry.id   f9c54d11b3d70eaee32e3db2474f3077
#
_cell.length_a   1.000
_cell.length_b   1.000
_cell.length_c   1.000
_cell.angle_alpha   90.00
_cell.angle_beta   90.00
_cell.angle_gamma   90.00
#
_symmetry.space_group_name_H-M   'P 1'
#
loop_
_entity.id
_entity.type
_entity.pdbx_description
1 polymer ?
#
loop_
_entity_poly.entity_id
_entity_poly.type
_entity_poly.pdbx_seq_one_letter_code
_entity_poly.pdbx_strand_id
1 'polypeptide(L)'
;MAADSDLRYYLGVKNAFLGHLNPQLNEASILYRNLGGAKFKDVSSEMNLVDLGWSGDATPIDGNNDGWPDLYVLSMQGHDEYYENVGGKRFEKKSRDVFPKTPWGAMGVKAFDFNNDLAVDLFLTDMHSDMSEDVGPEREKMKSRMQFGEEVLRSNGQSIFGNAFYQADGKGGFSEISDKIGAENYWPWGLSVADLNADGFQDAFLTSSMCFPYRYGVNSVLINEQGERFADAEFIVGIEPRANGQRIKPWFELDADELDVENRYCKDRTGKVVVWSALGSRSSAIFDLDDDGDLDIVTSEFNSEPMVLLSDLSDKKKINFLKIKLVGGESNRDALGARVVLKIGDRRLLQVYDGVSGYLSHSLHPLYFGLGESSQVDEIEIVWPSGKTETKIGPLDANQTLTIKENG
;
A
#
# COMPACT_ATOMS: atom_id res chain seq x y z
N MET A 1 19.65 1.66 -9.58
CA MET A 1 20.31 2.97 -9.35
C MET A 1 21.81 2.74 -9.20
N ALA A 2 22.65 3.33 -10.05
CA ALA A 2 24.09 3.22 -9.95
C ALA A 2 24.62 4.41 -9.13
N ALA A 3 25.46 4.13 -8.16
CA ALA A 3 26.24 5.20 -7.53
C ALA A 3 27.28 5.68 -8.55
N ASP A 4 27.35 6.96 -8.77
CA ASP A 4 28.51 7.52 -9.44
C ASP A 4 29.69 7.38 -8.48
N SER A 5 30.75 6.69 -8.91
CA SER A 5 31.91 6.37 -8.05
C SER A 5 32.63 7.63 -7.56
N ASP A 6 32.44 8.76 -8.24
CA ASP A 6 33.06 10.04 -7.90
C ASP A 6 32.20 10.89 -6.96
N LEU A 7 30.98 10.43 -6.65
CA LEU A 7 30.05 11.12 -5.75
C LEU A 7 29.76 10.23 -4.53
N ARG A 8 29.88 10.79 -3.34
CA ARG A 8 29.61 10.11 -2.07
C ARG A 8 28.12 9.99 -1.74
N TYR A 9 27.27 10.32 -2.67
CA TYR A 9 25.83 10.22 -2.54
C TYR A 9 25.22 9.72 -3.84
N TYR A 10 24.03 9.25 -3.68
CA TYR A 10 23.30 8.56 -4.72
C TYR A 10 22.80 9.52 -5.80
N LEU A 11 23.11 9.19 -7.03
CA LEU A 11 22.49 9.81 -8.21
C LEU A 11 21.70 8.76 -8.98
N GLY A 12 20.45 9.06 -9.26
CA GLY A 12 19.65 8.24 -10.16
C GLY A 12 20.28 8.18 -11.56
N VAL A 13 20.33 7.01 -12.14
CA VAL A 13 20.77 6.86 -13.54
C VAL A 13 19.64 7.34 -14.44
N LYS A 14 19.93 8.35 -15.27
CA LYS A 14 18.92 8.98 -16.17
C LYS A 14 18.12 7.95 -16.99
N ASN A 15 18.75 6.87 -17.42
CA ASN A 15 18.09 5.84 -18.23
C ASN A 15 17.22 4.86 -17.42
N ALA A 16 17.40 4.77 -16.10
CA ALA A 16 16.57 3.92 -15.26
C ALA A 16 15.11 4.39 -15.24
N PHE A 17 14.89 5.72 -15.31
CA PHE A 17 13.54 6.31 -15.36
C PHE A 17 12.80 6.09 -16.68
N LEU A 18 13.43 5.49 -17.67
CA LEU A 18 12.84 5.17 -18.97
C LEU A 18 12.81 3.65 -19.21
N GLY A 19 12.76 2.87 -18.14
CA GLY A 19 12.76 1.41 -18.21
C GLY A 19 11.61 0.84 -19.06
N HIS A 20 10.42 1.45 -18.95
CA HIS A 20 9.26 1.06 -19.78
C HIS A 20 9.49 1.21 -21.29
N LEU A 21 10.40 2.11 -21.71
CA LEU A 21 10.81 2.27 -23.11
C LEU A 21 12.02 1.38 -23.48
N ASN A 22 12.75 0.90 -22.48
CA ASN A 22 13.98 0.14 -22.62
C ASN A 22 13.93 -1.09 -21.71
N PRO A 23 13.03 -2.07 -21.95
CA PRO A 23 12.82 -3.22 -21.07
C PRO A 23 14.10 -4.05 -20.86
N GLN A 24 15.04 -4.03 -21.80
CA GLN A 24 16.33 -4.67 -21.65
C GLN A 24 17.24 -4.06 -20.57
N LEU A 25 16.88 -2.90 -20.03
CA LEU A 25 17.59 -2.26 -18.91
C LEU A 25 17.00 -2.63 -17.54
N ASN A 26 15.86 -3.33 -17.53
CA ASN A 26 15.21 -3.80 -16.32
C ASN A 26 15.46 -5.29 -16.13
N GLU A 27 15.54 -5.70 -14.89
CA GLU A 27 15.47 -7.11 -14.54
C GLU A 27 14.01 -7.59 -14.60
N ALA A 28 13.80 -8.81 -15.09
CA ALA A 28 12.48 -9.40 -15.10
C ALA A 28 12.03 -9.76 -13.69
N SER A 29 10.77 -9.58 -13.38
CA SER A 29 10.16 -10.10 -12.15
C SER A 29 10.22 -11.63 -12.13
N ILE A 30 10.50 -12.22 -10.97
CA ILE A 30 10.70 -13.66 -10.81
C ILE A 30 9.66 -14.22 -9.85
N LEU A 31 8.96 -15.27 -10.31
CA LEU A 31 8.06 -16.05 -9.47
C LEU A 31 8.76 -17.30 -8.96
N TYR A 32 8.93 -17.40 -7.65
CA TYR A 32 9.54 -18.55 -7.01
C TYR A 32 8.49 -19.49 -6.41
N ARG A 33 8.55 -20.76 -6.79
CA ARG A 33 7.79 -21.83 -6.12
C ARG A 33 8.59 -22.37 -4.93
N ASN A 34 7.97 -22.36 -3.75
CA ASN A 34 8.53 -23.01 -2.56
C ASN A 34 8.42 -24.54 -2.69
N LEU A 35 9.54 -25.23 -2.60
CA LEU A 35 9.64 -26.69 -2.67
C LEU A 35 9.75 -27.34 -1.28
N GLY A 36 9.68 -26.55 -0.21
CA GLY A 36 9.96 -26.99 1.15
C GLY A 36 11.46 -27.05 1.47
N GLY A 37 11.79 -27.12 2.77
CA GLY A 37 13.18 -27.20 3.24
C GLY A 37 14.04 -26.01 2.80
N ALA A 38 13.50 -24.81 2.73
CA ALA A 38 14.13 -23.58 2.28
C ALA A 38 14.67 -23.66 0.82
N LYS A 39 14.07 -24.47 -0.01
CA LYS A 39 14.39 -24.60 -1.43
C LYS A 39 13.33 -23.90 -2.27
N PHE A 40 13.77 -23.15 -3.27
CA PHE A 40 12.90 -22.44 -4.20
C PHE A 40 13.28 -22.77 -5.64
N LYS A 41 12.30 -22.74 -6.54
CA LYS A 41 12.49 -22.90 -7.98
C LYS A 41 11.87 -21.73 -8.69
N ASP A 42 12.61 -21.08 -9.58
CA ASP A 42 12.06 -20.13 -10.53
C ASP A 42 11.08 -20.86 -11.46
N VAL A 43 9.83 -20.42 -11.46
CA VAL A 43 8.73 -20.95 -12.27
C VAL A 43 8.11 -19.88 -13.18
N SER A 44 8.74 -18.73 -13.33
CA SER A 44 8.21 -17.60 -14.11
C SER A 44 7.83 -18.02 -15.52
N SER A 45 8.74 -18.68 -16.25
CA SER A 45 8.45 -19.18 -17.60
C SER A 45 7.43 -20.32 -17.60
N GLU A 46 7.48 -21.24 -16.62
CA GLU A 46 6.52 -22.36 -16.46
C GLU A 46 5.10 -21.82 -16.27
N MET A 47 4.96 -20.74 -15.48
CA MET A 47 3.69 -20.11 -15.16
C MET A 47 3.30 -19.00 -16.14
N ASN A 48 4.08 -18.79 -17.21
CA ASN A 48 3.85 -17.72 -18.19
C ASN A 48 3.79 -16.30 -17.56
N LEU A 49 4.51 -16.08 -16.47
CA LEU A 49 4.67 -14.75 -15.87
C LEU A 49 5.86 -14.06 -16.54
N VAL A 50 5.58 -13.10 -17.42
CA VAL A 50 6.60 -12.27 -18.07
C VAL A 50 6.33 -10.82 -17.76
N ASP A 51 7.08 -10.29 -16.82
CA ASP A 51 7.01 -8.90 -16.42
C ASP A 51 8.39 -8.25 -16.58
N LEU A 52 8.46 -7.22 -17.42
CA LEU A 52 9.66 -6.47 -17.79
C LEU A 52 9.52 -4.98 -17.45
N GLY A 53 8.56 -4.63 -16.63
CA GLY A 53 8.36 -3.28 -16.11
C GLY A 53 9.44 -2.89 -15.11
N TRP A 54 9.45 -1.63 -14.71
CA TRP A 54 10.18 -1.20 -13.52
C TRP A 54 9.29 -1.44 -12.29
N SER A 55 9.14 -2.72 -11.96
CA SER A 55 8.20 -3.17 -10.94
C SER A 55 8.57 -2.64 -9.56
N GLY A 56 7.61 -2.00 -8.89
CA GLY A 56 7.77 -1.44 -7.56
C GLY A 56 7.27 -2.38 -6.47
N ASP A 57 6.05 -2.88 -6.63
CA ASP A 57 5.39 -3.76 -5.66
C ASP A 57 4.42 -4.69 -6.40
N ALA A 58 3.86 -5.66 -5.71
CA ALA A 58 2.84 -6.56 -6.25
C ALA A 58 1.90 -7.03 -5.13
N THR A 59 0.61 -7.13 -5.44
CA THR A 59 -0.38 -7.66 -4.51
C THR A 59 -1.18 -8.80 -5.13
N PRO A 60 -1.46 -9.88 -4.37
CA PRO A 60 -2.41 -10.88 -4.78
C PRO A 60 -3.84 -10.34 -4.64
N ILE A 61 -4.69 -10.68 -5.60
CA ILE A 61 -6.12 -10.37 -5.60
C ILE A 61 -6.85 -11.48 -6.36
N ASP A 62 -8.01 -11.88 -5.87
CA ASP A 62 -8.94 -12.73 -6.65
C ASP A 62 -9.92 -11.78 -7.36
N GLY A 63 -9.49 -11.22 -8.49
CA GLY A 63 -10.21 -10.16 -9.18
C GLY A 63 -11.45 -10.64 -9.92
N ASN A 64 -11.48 -11.90 -10.33
CA ASN A 64 -12.60 -12.51 -11.04
C ASN A 64 -13.48 -13.44 -10.16
N ASN A 65 -13.14 -13.56 -8.86
CA ASN A 65 -13.80 -14.41 -7.87
C ASN A 65 -13.85 -15.91 -8.26
N ASP A 66 -12.78 -16.41 -8.88
CA ASP A 66 -12.68 -17.83 -9.23
C ASP A 66 -11.96 -18.69 -8.17
N GLY A 67 -11.49 -18.06 -7.09
CA GLY A 67 -10.81 -18.68 -5.96
C GLY A 67 -9.30 -18.86 -6.17
N TRP A 68 -8.75 -18.42 -7.30
CA TRP A 68 -7.32 -18.43 -7.56
C TRP A 68 -6.74 -17.01 -7.43
N PRO A 69 -5.68 -16.82 -6.66
CA PRO A 69 -5.08 -15.50 -6.54
C PRO A 69 -4.42 -15.06 -7.86
N ASP A 70 -4.93 -13.99 -8.44
CA ASP A 70 -4.33 -13.24 -9.52
C ASP A 70 -3.20 -12.36 -8.98
N LEU A 71 -2.51 -11.65 -9.84
CA LEU A 71 -1.41 -10.78 -9.45
C LEU A 71 -1.54 -9.40 -10.11
N TYR A 72 -1.61 -8.36 -9.29
CA TYR A 72 -1.46 -6.98 -9.73
C TYR A 72 -0.04 -6.50 -9.44
N VAL A 73 0.69 -6.05 -10.46
CA VAL A 73 2.10 -5.65 -10.39
C VAL A 73 2.21 -4.17 -10.72
N LEU A 74 2.74 -3.40 -9.78
CA LEU A 74 2.98 -1.97 -9.96
C LEU A 74 4.20 -1.70 -10.83
N SER A 75 4.11 -0.67 -11.67
CA SER A 75 5.25 -0.12 -12.38
C SER A 75 5.55 1.30 -11.90
N MET A 76 6.76 1.53 -11.38
CA MET A 76 7.18 2.86 -10.90
C MET A 76 7.36 3.88 -12.03
N GLN A 77 7.44 3.42 -13.27
CA GLN A 77 7.52 4.25 -14.48
C GLN A 77 6.93 3.47 -15.63
N GLY A 78 5.65 3.64 -15.87
CA GLY A 78 4.96 2.94 -16.94
C GLY A 78 3.59 2.45 -16.51
N HIS A 79 3.07 1.50 -17.26
CA HIS A 79 1.76 0.93 -17.00
C HIS A 79 1.86 -0.24 -16.03
N ASP A 80 0.97 -0.29 -15.04
CA ASP A 80 0.84 -1.45 -14.17
C ASP A 80 0.32 -2.66 -14.93
N GLU A 81 0.61 -3.84 -14.41
CA GLU A 81 0.26 -5.09 -15.05
C GLU A 81 -0.65 -5.95 -14.19
N TYR A 82 -1.64 -6.56 -14.82
CA TYR A 82 -2.52 -7.53 -14.18
C TYR A 82 -2.42 -8.88 -14.87
N TYR A 83 -2.20 -9.90 -14.06
CA TYR A 83 -2.03 -11.29 -14.50
C TYR A 83 -3.09 -12.15 -13.85
N GLU A 84 -4.04 -12.62 -14.66
CA GLU A 84 -5.09 -13.55 -14.23
C GLU A 84 -4.51 -14.95 -14.08
N ASN A 85 -4.78 -15.59 -12.95
CA ASN A 85 -4.31 -16.93 -12.63
C ASN A 85 -5.31 -17.99 -13.12
N VAL A 86 -5.00 -18.65 -14.20
CA VAL A 86 -5.87 -19.66 -14.81
C VAL A 86 -5.72 -21.01 -14.08
N GLY A 87 -6.51 -21.19 -13.04
CA GLY A 87 -6.64 -22.45 -12.30
C GLY A 87 -5.35 -22.93 -11.63
N GLY A 88 -4.47 -22.00 -11.20
CA GLY A 88 -3.20 -22.31 -10.56
C GLY A 88 -2.13 -22.89 -11.49
N LYS A 89 -2.35 -22.85 -12.81
CA LYS A 89 -1.48 -23.50 -13.80
C LYS A 89 -0.63 -22.52 -14.61
N ARG A 90 -1.14 -21.33 -14.88
CA ARG A 90 -0.45 -20.29 -15.63
C ARG A 90 -1.11 -18.94 -15.38
N PHE A 91 -0.39 -17.90 -15.66
CA PHE A 91 -0.91 -16.54 -15.72
C PHE A 91 -1.24 -16.12 -17.15
N GLU A 92 -2.31 -15.37 -17.30
CA GLU A 92 -2.68 -14.67 -18.53
C GLU A 92 -2.67 -13.16 -18.27
N LYS A 93 -1.91 -12.43 -19.08
CA LYS A 93 -1.84 -10.97 -18.96
C LYS A 93 -3.13 -10.34 -19.47
N LYS A 94 -3.85 -9.66 -18.58
CA LYS A 94 -5.15 -9.01 -18.84
C LYS A 94 -5.14 -7.49 -18.55
N SER A 95 -3.97 -6.92 -18.37
CA SER A 95 -3.79 -5.55 -17.86
C SER A 95 -4.70 -4.53 -18.53
N ARG A 96 -4.66 -4.44 -19.85
CA ARG A 96 -5.43 -3.43 -20.61
C ARG A 96 -6.92 -3.75 -20.73
N ASP A 97 -7.27 -5.01 -20.62
CA ASP A 97 -8.67 -5.47 -20.71
C ASP A 97 -9.43 -5.12 -19.41
N VAL A 98 -8.76 -5.29 -18.26
CA VAL A 98 -9.35 -5.08 -16.93
C VAL A 98 -9.06 -3.67 -16.39
N PHE A 99 -7.83 -3.19 -16.57
CA PHE A 99 -7.37 -1.88 -16.11
C PHE A 99 -6.88 -1.03 -17.30
N PRO A 100 -7.78 -0.40 -18.05
CA PRO A 100 -7.41 0.34 -19.27
C PRO A 100 -6.56 1.58 -19.01
N LYS A 101 -6.64 2.13 -17.79
CA LYS A 101 -5.80 3.24 -17.31
C LYS A 101 -5.18 2.86 -15.98
N THR A 102 -3.92 3.19 -15.76
CA THR A 102 -3.21 2.94 -14.49
C THR A 102 -2.35 4.13 -14.12
N PRO A 103 -1.99 4.29 -12.83
CA PRO A 103 -1.00 5.27 -12.42
C PRO A 103 0.31 5.13 -13.19
N TRP A 104 0.97 6.26 -13.44
CA TRP A 104 2.26 6.29 -14.13
C TRP A 104 3.44 6.00 -13.20
N GLY A 105 3.34 6.44 -11.95
CA GLY A 105 4.37 6.33 -10.94
C GLY A 105 3.89 5.58 -9.72
N ALA A 106 3.24 4.43 -9.92
CA ALA A 106 2.67 3.63 -8.85
C ALA A 106 3.71 3.20 -7.82
N MET A 107 3.39 3.36 -6.54
CA MET A 107 4.31 3.11 -5.42
C MET A 107 3.82 2.02 -4.49
N GLY A 108 2.58 2.06 -4.08
CA GLY A 108 1.99 1.07 -3.18
C GLY A 108 0.62 0.63 -3.66
N VAL A 109 0.23 -0.59 -3.28
CA VAL A 109 -1.08 -1.15 -3.61
C VAL A 109 -1.63 -1.92 -2.42
N LYS A 110 -2.93 -1.80 -2.20
CA LYS A 110 -3.66 -2.59 -1.21
C LYS A 110 -5.00 -3.04 -1.78
N ALA A 111 -5.28 -4.31 -1.57
CA ALA A 111 -6.55 -4.94 -1.90
C ALA A 111 -7.41 -5.06 -0.64
N PHE A 112 -8.65 -4.53 -0.64
CA PHE A 112 -9.57 -4.60 0.49
C PHE A 112 -11.01 -4.29 0.04
N ASP A 113 -11.98 -4.62 0.87
CA ASP A 113 -13.40 -4.33 0.64
C ASP A 113 -13.73 -2.94 1.23
N PHE A 114 -13.85 -1.94 0.37
CA PHE A 114 -14.04 -0.55 0.78
C PHE A 114 -15.46 -0.25 1.29
N ASN A 115 -16.45 -0.87 0.68
CA ASN A 115 -17.87 -0.53 0.87
C ASN A 115 -18.70 -1.67 1.51
N ASN A 116 -18.03 -2.73 1.97
CA ASN A 116 -18.65 -3.91 2.59
C ASN A 116 -19.63 -4.65 1.66
N ASP A 117 -19.34 -4.66 0.34
CA ASP A 117 -20.14 -5.40 -0.64
C ASP A 117 -19.58 -6.81 -0.94
N LEU A 118 -18.47 -7.18 -0.27
CA LEU A 118 -17.74 -8.45 -0.38
C LEU A 118 -16.97 -8.64 -1.69
N ALA A 119 -16.86 -7.61 -2.51
CA ALA A 119 -15.89 -7.55 -3.58
C ALA A 119 -14.61 -6.89 -3.07
N VAL A 120 -13.47 -7.30 -3.60
CA VAL A 120 -12.17 -6.74 -3.20
C VAL A 120 -11.78 -5.65 -4.17
N ASP A 121 -11.69 -4.42 -3.68
CA ASP A 121 -11.26 -3.24 -4.41
C ASP A 121 -9.74 -3.10 -4.38
N LEU A 122 -9.18 -2.21 -5.22
CA LEU A 122 -7.76 -1.90 -5.24
C LEU A 122 -7.51 -0.41 -5.03
N PHE A 123 -6.71 -0.06 -4.04
CA PHE A 123 -6.20 1.29 -3.84
C PHE A 123 -4.71 1.35 -4.18
N LEU A 124 -4.33 2.26 -5.08
CA LEU A 124 -2.98 2.48 -5.56
C LEU A 124 -2.51 3.89 -5.25
N THR A 125 -1.31 4.00 -4.73
CA THR A 125 -0.65 5.28 -4.51
C THR A 125 0.30 5.62 -5.66
N ASP A 126 0.38 6.89 -6.04
CA ASP A 126 1.19 7.37 -7.17
C ASP A 126 2.05 8.57 -6.76
N MET A 127 3.35 8.51 -7.03
CA MET A 127 4.29 9.58 -6.68
C MET A 127 4.17 10.83 -7.56
N HIS A 128 3.31 10.87 -8.55
CA HIS A 128 3.07 12.00 -9.45
C HIS A 128 1.88 12.86 -9.03
N SER A 129 1.29 12.61 -7.86
CA SER A 129 0.32 13.54 -7.30
C SER A 129 1.03 14.87 -6.98
N ASP A 130 0.47 15.94 -7.36
CA ASP A 130 0.68 17.41 -7.27
C ASP A 130 1.94 18.02 -6.62
N MET A 131 2.81 17.30 -5.91
CA MET A 131 4.01 17.88 -5.29
C MET A 131 5.09 18.34 -6.29
N SER A 132 4.91 18.08 -7.56
CA SER A 132 5.78 18.54 -8.65
C SER A 132 5.47 19.98 -9.10
N GLU A 133 4.32 20.53 -8.71
CA GLU A 133 3.86 21.86 -9.05
C GLU A 133 3.76 22.76 -7.79
N ASP A 134 3.83 24.06 -7.98
CA ASP A 134 3.48 25.03 -6.95
C ASP A 134 1.97 25.28 -7.04
N VAL A 135 1.20 24.58 -6.23
CA VAL A 135 -0.25 24.64 -6.21
C VAL A 135 -0.76 25.28 -4.92
N GLY A 136 -1.92 25.93 -5.00
CA GLY A 136 -2.59 26.43 -3.79
C GLY A 136 -3.14 25.28 -2.92
N PRO A 137 -3.43 25.57 -1.63
CA PRO A 137 -3.89 24.56 -0.66
C PRO A 137 -5.11 23.78 -1.13
N GLU A 138 -5.97 24.41 -1.90
CA GLU A 138 -7.19 23.79 -2.46
C GLU A 138 -6.91 22.67 -3.48
N ARG A 139 -5.66 22.53 -3.91
CA ARG A 139 -5.25 21.56 -4.94
C ARG A 139 -4.14 20.63 -4.50
N GLU A 140 -3.68 20.76 -3.27
CA GLU A 140 -2.57 19.95 -2.75
C GLU A 140 -2.86 18.45 -2.69
N LYS A 141 -4.15 18.07 -2.69
CA LYS A 141 -4.61 16.68 -2.72
C LYS A 141 -5.46 16.38 -3.96
N MET A 142 -5.00 16.77 -5.13
CA MET A 142 -5.64 16.48 -6.41
C MET A 142 -4.65 15.83 -7.35
N LYS A 143 -5.16 15.17 -8.38
CA LYS A 143 -4.32 14.64 -9.46
C LYS A 143 -3.44 15.71 -10.06
N SER A 144 -2.19 15.36 -10.33
CA SER A 144 -1.23 16.28 -10.94
C SER A 144 -1.70 16.70 -12.34
N ARG A 145 -1.49 17.98 -12.65
CA ARG A 145 -1.63 18.51 -14.01
C ARG A 145 -0.37 18.31 -14.85
N MET A 146 0.74 17.95 -14.22
CA MET A 146 1.96 17.64 -14.93
C MET A 146 1.76 16.35 -15.72
N GLN A 147 1.98 16.43 -17.01
CA GLN A 147 1.90 15.28 -17.92
C GLN A 147 3.16 15.22 -18.74
N PHE A 148 3.70 14.04 -18.91
CA PHE A 148 4.75 13.80 -19.88
C PHE A 148 4.13 13.66 -21.27
N GLY A 149 4.88 14.04 -22.32
CA GLY A 149 4.44 13.85 -23.70
C GLY A 149 4.30 12.38 -24.08
N GLU A 150 3.38 12.05 -24.95
CA GLU A 150 3.15 10.66 -25.41
C GLU A 150 4.35 10.02 -26.10
N GLU A 151 5.31 10.81 -26.58
CA GLU A 151 6.61 10.33 -27.06
C GLU A 151 7.43 9.62 -25.97
N VAL A 152 7.20 10.02 -24.68
CA VAL A 152 7.81 9.40 -23.49
C VAL A 152 6.90 8.32 -22.93
N LEU A 153 5.61 8.63 -22.78
CA LEU A 153 4.66 7.73 -22.11
C LEU A 153 4.35 6.49 -22.95
N ARG A 154 4.15 6.66 -24.25
CA ARG A 154 3.62 5.64 -25.19
C ARG A 154 2.37 4.94 -24.63
N SER A 155 1.56 5.68 -23.89
CA SER A 155 0.41 5.16 -23.16
C SER A 155 -0.91 5.32 -23.90
N ASN A 156 -0.92 6.05 -25.03
CA ASN A 156 -2.14 6.42 -25.75
C ASN A 156 -3.19 7.14 -24.85
N GLY A 157 -2.72 7.99 -23.93
CA GLY A 157 -3.57 8.71 -22.98
C GLY A 157 -4.15 7.82 -21.87
N GLN A 158 -3.53 6.69 -21.59
CA GLN A 158 -4.00 5.73 -20.57
C GLN A 158 -3.27 5.84 -19.23
N SER A 159 -2.41 6.84 -19.05
CA SER A 159 -1.75 7.10 -17.79
C SER A 159 -2.60 8.00 -16.87
N ILE A 160 -2.60 7.68 -15.59
CA ILE A 160 -3.12 8.50 -14.49
C ILE A 160 -1.92 9.14 -13.79
N PHE A 161 -2.01 10.40 -13.42
CA PHE A 161 -1.01 11.12 -12.63
C PHE A 161 -1.61 11.51 -11.29
N GLY A 162 -1.57 10.60 -10.36
CA GLY A 162 -2.19 10.64 -9.05
C GLY A 162 -2.63 9.26 -8.62
N ASN A 163 -3.18 9.15 -7.43
CA ASN A 163 -3.68 7.88 -6.91
C ASN A 163 -4.79 7.31 -7.81
N ALA A 164 -4.95 6.01 -7.76
CA ALA A 164 -6.08 5.35 -8.38
C ALA A 164 -6.83 4.48 -7.36
N PHE A 165 -8.12 4.44 -7.46
CA PHE A 165 -8.97 3.54 -6.70
C PHE A 165 -9.90 2.81 -7.66
N TYR A 166 -9.73 1.49 -7.75
CA TYR A 166 -10.54 0.65 -8.60
C TYR A 166 -11.57 -0.11 -7.78
N GLN A 167 -12.81 0.31 -7.91
CA GLN A 167 -13.94 -0.39 -7.30
C GLN A 167 -14.30 -1.61 -8.15
N ALA A 168 -14.34 -2.77 -7.52
CA ALA A 168 -14.71 -4.03 -8.15
C ALA A 168 -16.24 -4.14 -8.31
N ASP A 169 -16.68 -4.80 -9.39
CA ASP A 169 -18.10 -5.14 -9.60
C ASP A 169 -18.46 -6.55 -9.11
N GLY A 170 -17.50 -7.25 -8.50
CA GLY A 170 -17.64 -8.63 -8.04
C GLY A 170 -17.74 -9.67 -9.16
N LYS A 171 -17.49 -9.29 -10.43
CA LYS A 171 -17.59 -10.15 -11.63
C LYS A 171 -16.36 -10.06 -12.52
N GLY A 172 -15.28 -9.50 -12.01
CA GLY A 172 -14.02 -9.31 -12.75
C GLY A 172 -13.88 -7.96 -13.44
N GLY A 173 -14.86 -7.05 -13.31
CA GLY A 173 -14.78 -5.69 -13.79
C GLY A 173 -14.40 -4.72 -12.70
N PHE A 174 -13.65 -3.67 -13.08
CA PHE A 174 -13.19 -2.62 -12.18
C PHE A 174 -13.48 -1.24 -12.76
N SER A 175 -13.87 -0.30 -11.89
CA SER A 175 -14.12 1.09 -12.24
C SER A 175 -13.21 2.01 -11.44
N GLU A 176 -12.47 2.90 -12.12
CA GLU A 176 -11.63 3.90 -11.46
C GLU A 176 -12.52 5.02 -10.89
N ILE A 177 -12.46 5.24 -9.57
CA ILE A 177 -13.34 6.17 -8.84
C ILE A 177 -12.61 7.10 -7.86
N SER A 178 -11.28 7.17 -7.89
CA SER A 178 -10.48 7.88 -6.88
C SER A 178 -10.91 9.34 -6.67
N ASP A 179 -11.19 10.08 -7.76
CA ASP A 179 -11.67 11.47 -7.67
C ASP A 179 -13.03 11.58 -7.00
N LYS A 180 -13.91 10.59 -7.22
CA LYS A 180 -15.25 10.58 -6.66
C LYS A 180 -15.24 10.37 -5.15
N ILE A 181 -14.33 9.52 -4.67
CA ILE A 181 -14.29 9.13 -3.25
C ILE A 181 -13.24 9.89 -2.44
N GLY A 182 -12.47 10.81 -3.03
CA GLY A 182 -11.46 11.58 -2.31
C GLY A 182 -10.22 10.75 -1.92
N ALA A 183 -9.77 9.85 -2.80
CA ALA A 183 -8.61 8.98 -2.55
C ALA A 183 -7.26 9.63 -2.87
N GLU A 184 -7.20 10.94 -3.10
CA GLU A 184 -5.96 11.66 -3.38
C GLU A 184 -5.26 12.10 -2.09
N ASN A 185 -3.95 12.21 -2.16
CA ASN A 185 -3.13 12.74 -1.08
C ASN A 185 -1.85 13.39 -1.63
N TYR A 186 -0.96 13.82 -0.72
CA TYR A 186 0.35 14.35 -1.10
C TYR A 186 1.23 13.27 -1.74
N TRP A 187 2.50 13.49 -1.91
CA TRP A 187 3.45 12.55 -2.53
C TRP A 187 3.56 11.22 -1.75
N PRO A 188 2.72 10.22 -2.05
CA PRO A 188 2.68 9.00 -1.27
C PRO A 188 3.79 8.02 -1.66
N TRP A 189 4.13 7.15 -0.72
CA TRP A 189 4.93 5.97 -0.94
C TRP A 189 4.11 4.71 -0.76
N GLY A 190 3.69 4.42 0.44
CA GLY A 190 2.92 3.25 0.74
C GLY A 190 1.62 3.58 1.46
N LEU A 191 0.76 2.59 1.54
CA LEU A 191 -0.46 2.69 2.31
C LEU A 191 -0.64 1.46 3.18
N SER A 192 -1.24 1.66 4.34
CA SER A 192 -1.75 0.60 5.20
C SER A 192 -3.24 0.83 5.39
N VAL A 193 -4.00 -0.24 5.38
CA VAL A 193 -5.46 -0.21 5.50
C VAL A 193 -5.88 -0.98 6.74
N ALA A 194 -6.69 -0.34 7.59
CA ALA A 194 -7.29 -0.92 8.77
C ALA A 194 -8.46 -0.06 9.24
N ASP A 195 -9.32 -0.60 10.08
CA ASP A 195 -10.46 0.12 10.67
C ASP A 195 -9.99 0.90 11.91
N LEU A 196 -9.49 2.13 11.69
CA LEU A 196 -8.88 2.97 12.73
C LEU A 196 -9.88 3.52 13.74
N ASN A 197 -11.15 3.59 13.36
CA ASN A 197 -12.21 4.14 14.22
C ASN A 197 -13.15 3.06 14.76
N ALA A 198 -12.91 1.79 14.48
CA ALA A 198 -13.66 0.61 14.91
C ALA A 198 -15.15 0.63 14.50
N ASP A 199 -15.50 1.19 13.34
CA ASP A 199 -16.89 1.29 12.85
C ASP A 199 -17.31 0.16 11.90
N GLY A 200 -16.33 -0.65 11.43
CA GLY A 200 -16.51 -1.77 10.52
C GLY A 200 -16.20 -1.43 9.06
N PHE A 201 -15.71 -0.23 8.76
CA PHE A 201 -15.20 0.13 7.45
C PHE A 201 -13.69 0.35 7.52
N GLN A 202 -12.98 -0.08 6.51
CA GLN A 202 -11.52 0.03 6.51
C GLN A 202 -11.08 1.43 6.05
N ASP A 203 -10.27 2.08 6.87
CA ASP A 203 -9.63 3.38 6.62
C ASP A 203 -8.27 3.19 5.97
N ALA A 204 -7.67 4.26 5.46
CA ALA A 204 -6.34 4.22 4.88
C ALA A 204 -5.37 5.23 5.53
N PHE A 205 -4.18 4.76 5.86
CA PHE A 205 -3.04 5.59 6.23
C PHE A 205 -2.00 5.57 5.13
N LEU A 206 -1.69 6.76 4.57
CA LEU A 206 -0.76 6.90 3.47
C LEU A 206 0.49 7.63 3.93
N THR A 207 1.63 6.98 3.75
CA THR A 207 2.92 7.56 4.07
C THR A 207 3.39 8.45 2.93
N SER A 208 3.84 9.66 3.27
CA SER A 208 4.28 10.66 2.31
C SER A 208 5.69 11.14 2.59
N SER A 209 6.49 11.27 1.55
CA SER A 209 7.78 11.92 1.64
C SER A 209 8.35 12.23 0.27
N MET A 210 9.20 13.24 0.20
CA MET A 210 10.04 13.46 -0.96
C MET A 210 11.51 13.27 -0.59
N CYS A 211 12.32 12.86 -1.56
CA CYS A 211 13.75 12.87 -1.39
C CYS A 211 14.27 14.31 -1.37
N PHE A 212 15.38 14.52 -0.66
CA PHE A 212 16.12 15.76 -0.69
C PHE A 212 16.19 16.39 -2.11
N PRO A 213 16.14 17.70 -2.24
CA PRO A 213 16.02 18.79 -1.23
C PRO A 213 14.57 19.32 -1.09
N TYR A 214 13.60 18.52 -1.33
CA TYR A 214 12.24 18.91 -1.61
C TYR A 214 11.43 19.18 -0.34
N ARG A 215 10.16 19.50 -0.55
CA ARG A 215 9.26 19.86 0.54
C ARG A 215 8.86 18.65 1.40
N TYR A 216 8.42 18.95 2.61
CA TYR A 216 7.85 17.95 3.52
C TYR A 216 6.51 17.44 2.98
N GLY A 217 6.38 16.12 2.88
CA GLY A 217 5.13 15.46 2.54
C GLY A 217 4.34 15.13 3.81
N VAL A 218 3.09 15.55 3.86
CA VAL A 218 2.17 15.27 4.96
C VAL A 218 1.67 13.83 4.83
N ASN A 219 1.79 13.03 5.89
CA ASN A 219 1.10 11.73 5.94
C ASN A 219 -0.41 11.96 5.95
N SER A 220 -1.15 11.12 5.25
CA SER A 220 -2.60 11.26 5.17
C SER A 220 -3.31 10.16 5.93
N VAL A 221 -4.38 10.53 6.62
CA VAL A 221 -5.36 9.61 7.18
C VAL A 221 -6.66 9.84 6.45
N LEU A 222 -7.13 8.83 5.76
CA LEU A 222 -8.36 8.84 5.01
C LEU A 222 -9.38 7.97 5.76
N ILE A 223 -10.29 8.59 6.48
CA ILE A 223 -11.37 7.90 7.18
C ILE A 223 -12.48 7.56 6.20
N ASN A 224 -12.87 6.30 6.17
CA ASN A 224 -13.92 5.77 5.31
C ASN A 224 -15.32 6.15 5.85
N GLU A 225 -16.02 7.00 5.15
CA GLU A 225 -17.39 7.36 5.49
C GLU A 225 -18.38 6.32 4.91
N GLN A 226 -18.46 5.19 5.58
CA GLN A 226 -19.44 4.11 5.32
C GLN A 226 -19.44 3.56 3.87
N GLY A 227 -18.26 3.50 3.24
CA GLY A 227 -18.13 3.01 1.86
C GLY A 227 -18.55 4.00 0.78
N GLU A 228 -18.84 5.25 1.14
CA GLU A 228 -19.25 6.28 0.17
C GLU A 228 -18.06 7.12 -0.31
N ARG A 229 -17.17 7.50 0.60
CA ARG A 229 -16.00 8.32 0.33
C ARG A 229 -15.00 8.28 1.48
N PHE A 230 -13.83 8.82 1.23
CA PHE A 230 -12.85 9.12 2.26
C PHE A 230 -12.96 10.57 2.74
N ALA A 231 -12.71 10.79 4.03
CA ALA A 231 -12.56 12.11 4.64
C ALA A 231 -11.13 12.26 5.20
N ASP A 232 -10.51 13.40 4.93
CA ASP A 232 -9.18 13.74 5.46
C ASP A 232 -9.23 13.93 6.98
N ALA A 233 -8.37 13.26 7.70
CA ALA A 233 -8.40 13.28 9.17
C ALA A 233 -7.05 13.47 9.85
N GLU A 234 -5.92 13.52 9.14
CA GLU A 234 -4.57 13.55 9.71
C GLU A 234 -4.35 14.65 10.75
N PHE A 235 -4.94 15.83 10.54
CA PHE A 235 -4.87 16.94 11.52
C PHE A 235 -5.90 16.81 12.64
N ILE A 236 -7.01 16.13 12.39
CA ILE A 236 -8.09 15.93 13.37
C ILE A 236 -7.68 14.87 14.40
N VAL A 237 -7.08 13.77 13.92
CA VAL A 237 -6.61 12.69 14.79
C VAL A 237 -5.22 12.95 15.38
N GLY A 238 -4.57 14.07 15.03
CA GLY A 238 -3.32 14.51 15.65
C GLY A 238 -2.05 13.84 15.13
N ILE A 239 -2.10 13.15 14.00
CA ILE A 239 -0.91 12.59 13.33
C ILE A 239 -0.06 13.70 12.74
N GLU A 240 -0.70 14.74 12.22
CA GLU A 240 -0.03 15.95 11.72
C GLU A 240 -0.53 17.18 12.50
N PRO A 241 0.32 18.20 12.71
CA PRO A 241 1.75 18.22 12.36
C PRO A 241 2.58 17.31 13.25
N ARG A 242 3.71 16.82 12.72
CA ARG A 242 4.64 16.00 13.50
C ARG A 242 4.99 16.65 14.85
N ALA A 243 5.27 15.83 15.84
CA ALA A 243 5.70 16.29 17.16
C ALA A 243 6.84 17.30 17.06
N ASN A 244 6.75 18.38 17.84
CA ASN A 244 7.70 19.49 17.84
C ASN A 244 7.80 20.29 16.51
N GLY A 245 6.92 20.06 15.54
CA GLY A 245 6.91 20.76 14.25
C GLY A 245 8.16 20.53 13.41
N GLN A 246 8.96 19.51 13.72
CA GLN A 246 10.20 19.24 12.99
C GLN A 246 9.89 18.63 11.62
N ARG A 247 10.33 19.32 10.56
CA ARG A 247 10.09 18.93 9.17
C ARG A 247 11.36 18.65 8.37
N ILE A 248 12.53 19.07 8.89
CA ILE A 248 13.83 18.90 8.25
C ILE A 248 14.89 18.46 9.26
N LYS A 249 15.88 17.71 8.77
CA LYS A 249 17.10 17.33 9.51
C LYS A 249 18.34 17.45 8.62
N PRO A 250 19.57 17.61 9.18
CA PRO A 250 20.79 17.36 8.42
C PRO A 250 20.78 15.96 7.81
N TRP A 251 21.16 15.87 6.54
CA TRP A 251 21.21 14.61 5.83
C TRP A 251 22.64 14.13 5.62
N PHE A 252 23.48 14.97 5.01
CA PHE A 252 24.90 14.69 4.85
C PHE A 252 25.71 15.98 4.80
N GLU A 253 27.04 15.83 4.95
CA GLU A 253 27.97 16.92 4.94
C GLU A 253 28.89 16.79 3.71
N LEU A 254 29.12 17.90 3.02
CA LEU A 254 30.04 18.04 1.90
C LEU A 254 31.23 18.87 2.32
N ASP A 255 32.39 18.61 1.69
CA ASP A 255 33.62 19.38 1.85
C ASP A 255 33.84 20.23 0.59
N ALA A 256 33.50 21.50 0.68
CA ALA A 256 33.60 22.40 -0.45
C ALA A 256 35.03 22.84 -0.78
N ASP A 257 35.99 22.61 0.10
CA ASP A 257 37.39 22.99 -0.11
C ASP A 257 38.23 21.84 -0.70
N GLU A 258 37.84 20.58 -0.51
CA GLU A 258 38.64 19.45 -0.91
C GLU A 258 37.87 18.44 -1.79
N LEU A 259 36.96 17.65 -1.18
CA LEU A 259 36.40 16.46 -1.79
C LEU A 259 35.19 16.72 -2.68
N ASP A 260 34.45 17.79 -2.43
CA ASP A 260 33.17 18.06 -3.07
C ASP A 260 33.14 19.41 -3.81
N VAL A 261 34.30 19.95 -4.21
CA VAL A 261 34.45 21.27 -4.86
C VAL A 261 33.54 21.42 -6.09
N GLU A 262 33.42 20.35 -6.88
CA GLU A 262 32.61 20.32 -8.12
C GLU A 262 31.12 20.09 -7.84
N ASN A 263 30.76 19.84 -6.59
CA ASN A 263 29.35 19.60 -6.24
C ASN A 263 28.53 20.87 -6.35
N ARG A 264 27.37 20.80 -7.00
CA ARG A 264 26.47 21.95 -7.19
C ARG A 264 26.07 22.67 -5.89
N TYR A 265 26.05 21.95 -4.76
CA TYR A 265 25.74 22.52 -3.44
C TYR A 265 26.93 23.20 -2.79
N CYS A 266 28.14 22.96 -3.29
CA CYS A 266 29.37 23.60 -2.85
C CYS A 266 29.72 24.89 -3.66
N LYS A 267 29.00 25.14 -4.75
CA LYS A 267 29.23 26.31 -5.59
C LYS A 267 29.17 27.61 -4.78
N ASP A 268 30.21 28.40 -4.89
CA ASP A 268 30.37 29.68 -4.19
C ASP A 268 30.38 29.54 -2.64
N ARG A 269 30.76 28.36 -2.12
CA ARG A 269 30.89 28.07 -0.68
C ARG A 269 32.28 27.53 -0.37
N THR A 270 32.66 27.64 0.90
CA THR A 270 33.93 27.12 1.44
C THR A 270 33.65 26.32 2.73
N GLY A 271 34.56 25.44 3.08
CA GLY A 271 34.46 24.60 4.27
C GLY A 271 33.38 23.51 4.16
N LYS A 272 32.85 23.15 5.31
CA LYS A 272 31.82 22.12 5.41
C LYS A 272 30.44 22.69 5.09
N VAL A 273 29.76 22.04 4.15
CA VAL A 273 28.41 22.39 3.71
C VAL A 273 27.44 21.31 4.16
N VAL A 274 26.60 21.61 5.13
CA VAL A 274 25.54 20.71 5.59
C VAL A 274 24.38 20.75 4.61
N VAL A 275 24.03 19.60 4.07
CA VAL A 275 22.86 19.40 3.21
C VAL A 275 21.71 18.88 4.05
N TRP A 276 20.59 19.58 4.01
CA TRP A 276 19.37 19.28 4.76
C TRP A 276 18.38 18.52 3.89
N SER A 277 17.62 17.63 4.47
CA SER A 277 16.49 16.98 3.80
C SER A 277 15.19 17.17 4.56
N ALA A 278 14.08 17.17 3.85
CA ALA A 278 12.78 17.01 4.46
C ALA A 278 12.69 15.62 5.13
N LEU A 279 12.00 15.54 6.25
CA LEU A 279 11.57 14.28 6.84
C LEU A 279 10.38 13.72 6.06
N GLY A 280 10.11 12.45 6.22
CA GLY A 280 8.95 11.81 5.60
C GLY A 280 8.88 10.34 5.90
N SER A 281 7.69 9.80 5.84
CA SER A 281 7.43 8.38 6.07
C SER A 281 7.48 7.60 4.74
N ARG A 282 7.94 6.35 4.79
CA ARG A 282 8.06 5.47 3.63
C ARG A 282 7.10 4.30 3.68
N SER A 283 6.98 3.70 4.85
CA SER A 283 6.15 2.54 5.07
C SER A 283 5.49 2.61 6.44
N SER A 284 4.47 1.83 6.66
CA SER A 284 3.76 1.77 7.92
C SER A 284 3.23 0.36 8.20
N ALA A 285 2.96 0.11 9.48
CA ALA A 285 2.17 -1.02 9.94
C ALA A 285 1.13 -0.51 10.94
N ILE A 286 -0.06 -1.08 10.92
CA ILE A 286 -1.18 -0.74 11.80
C ILE A 286 -1.55 -1.98 12.59
N PHE A 287 -1.52 -1.89 13.90
CA PHE A 287 -1.90 -2.97 14.82
C PHE A 287 -2.08 -2.41 16.23
N ASP A 288 -2.78 -3.11 17.07
CA ASP A 288 -2.92 -2.81 18.50
C ASP A 288 -1.60 -3.18 19.20
N LEU A 289 -0.78 -2.18 19.50
CA LEU A 289 0.60 -2.34 20.00
C LEU A 289 0.65 -2.56 21.52
N ASP A 290 -0.24 -1.92 22.27
CA ASP A 290 -0.27 -1.96 23.74
C ASP A 290 -1.42 -2.79 24.32
N ASP A 291 -2.17 -3.49 23.46
CA ASP A 291 -3.29 -4.39 23.80
C ASP A 291 -4.47 -3.68 24.49
N ASP A 292 -4.71 -2.41 24.20
CA ASP A 292 -5.85 -1.65 24.74
C ASP A 292 -7.11 -1.75 23.85
N GLY A 293 -6.96 -2.32 22.67
CA GLY A 293 -8.03 -2.68 21.73
C GLY A 293 -8.24 -1.70 20.60
N ASP A 294 -7.63 -0.54 20.60
CA ASP A 294 -7.61 0.33 19.44
C ASP A 294 -6.32 0.13 18.58
N LEU A 295 -6.25 0.75 17.43
CA LEU A 295 -5.17 0.50 16.48
C LEU A 295 -4.15 1.63 16.47
N ASP A 296 -2.90 1.25 16.63
CA ASP A 296 -1.73 2.11 16.58
C ASP A 296 -1.05 2.08 15.23
N ILE A 297 -0.22 3.10 14.95
CA ILE A 297 0.53 3.21 13.71
C ILE A 297 2.02 3.30 14.01
N VAL A 298 2.80 2.42 13.37
CA VAL A 298 4.27 2.50 13.37
C VAL A 298 4.74 2.81 11.96
N THR A 299 5.61 3.82 11.81
CA THR A 299 6.12 4.22 10.50
C THR A 299 7.61 3.98 10.36
N SER A 300 8.04 3.65 9.14
CA SER A 300 9.44 3.69 8.72
C SER A 300 9.73 5.05 8.09
N GLU A 301 10.76 5.73 8.60
CA GLU A 301 11.04 7.12 8.28
C GLU A 301 12.25 7.29 7.37
N PHE A 302 12.20 8.32 6.54
CA PHE A 302 13.38 8.81 5.82
C PHE A 302 14.16 9.79 6.68
N ASN A 303 15.44 9.51 6.88
CA ASN A 303 16.39 10.35 7.64
C ASN A 303 15.95 10.63 9.09
N SER A 304 15.19 9.72 9.70
CA SER A 304 14.73 9.84 11.09
C SER A 304 14.52 8.45 11.71
N GLU A 305 14.36 8.44 13.02
CA GLU A 305 13.91 7.27 13.75
C GLU A 305 12.46 6.95 13.40
N PRO A 306 12.01 5.69 13.48
CA PRO A 306 10.61 5.33 13.33
C PRO A 306 9.70 6.17 14.24
N MET A 307 8.52 6.53 13.77
CA MET A 307 7.48 7.08 14.64
C MET A 307 6.59 5.95 15.15
N VAL A 308 6.21 6.08 16.41
CA VAL A 308 5.17 5.25 17.03
C VAL A 308 4.05 6.21 17.44
N LEU A 309 2.89 6.03 16.84
CA LEU A 309 1.70 6.84 17.07
C LEU A 309 0.69 5.96 17.79
N LEU A 310 0.59 6.17 19.12
CA LEU A 310 -0.38 5.46 19.94
C LEU A 310 -1.73 6.15 19.84
N SER A 311 -2.75 5.37 19.59
CA SER A 311 -4.14 5.82 19.63
C SER A 311 -4.58 6.02 21.08
N ASP A 312 -5.57 6.85 21.29
CA ASP A 312 -6.28 7.04 22.55
C ASP A 312 -7.80 6.93 22.34
N LEU A 313 -8.20 6.21 21.30
CA LEU A 313 -9.60 6.06 20.95
C LEU A 313 -10.37 5.28 22.00
N SER A 314 -9.76 4.22 22.55
CA SER A 314 -10.33 3.38 23.62
C SER A 314 -10.59 4.16 24.91
N ASP A 315 -9.76 5.18 25.21
CA ASP A 315 -9.94 6.10 26.32
C ASP A 315 -11.09 7.11 26.09
N LYS A 316 -11.35 7.45 24.84
CA LYS A 316 -12.35 8.49 24.46
C LYS A 316 -13.73 7.94 24.22
N LYS A 317 -13.85 6.71 23.72
CA LYS A 317 -15.14 6.05 23.47
C LYS A 317 -15.03 4.55 23.69
N LYS A 318 -16.15 3.93 24.04
CA LYS A 318 -16.24 2.47 24.04
C LYS A 318 -16.10 1.99 22.59
N ILE A 319 -15.16 1.09 22.35
CA ILE A 319 -14.99 0.39 21.08
C ILE A 319 -15.37 -1.07 21.21
N ASN A 320 -15.85 -1.68 20.15
CA ASN A 320 -16.05 -3.12 20.05
C ASN A 320 -15.26 -3.62 18.84
N PHE A 321 -14.49 -4.66 19.03
CA PHE A 321 -13.66 -5.24 17.98
C PHE A 321 -13.58 -6.77 18.11
N LEU A 322 -13.12 -7.43 17.06
CA LEU A 322 -12.71 -8.83 17.07
C LEU A 322 -11.38 -8.96 16.34
N LYS A 323 -10.36 -9.49 17.03
CA LYS A 323 -9.09 -9.88 16.38
C LYS A 323 -9.12 -11.36 16.03
N ILE A 324 -8.74 -11.72 14.79
CA ILE A 324 -8.71 -13.10 14.32
C ILE A 324 -7.30 -13.47 13.89
N LYS A 325 -6.71 -14.45 14.60
CA LYS A 325 -5.44 -15.06 14.26
C LYS A 325 -5.69 -16.40 13.58
N LEU A 326 -5.29 -16.53 12.33
CA LEU A 326 -5.43 -17.75 11.57
C LEU A 326 -4.17 -18.62 11.68
N VAL A 327 -4.36 -19.94 11.66
CA VAL A 327 -3.27 -20.92 11.63
C VAL A 327 -3.62 -21.99 10.61
N GLY A 328 -2.87 -22.05 9.52
CA GLY A 328 -3.08 -23.04 8.47
C GLY A 328 -2.75 -24.46 8.91
N GLY A 329 -3.49 -25.42 8.39
CA GLY A 329 -3.28 -26.86 8.53
C GLY A 329 -2.82 -27.46 7.22
N GLU A 330 -3.70 -27.60 6.24
CA GLU A 330 -3.36 -27.95 4.85
C GLU A 330 -2.85 -26.72 4.07
N SER A 331 -3.32 -25.55 4.43
CA SER A 331 -2.85 -24.27 3.92
C SER A 331 -1.42 -23.96 4.36
N ASN A 332 -0.85 -22.86 3.84
CA ASN A 332 0.40 -22.36 4.39
C ASN A 332 0.24 -22.04 5.89
N ARG A 333 1.34 -22.13 6.64
CA ARG A 333 1.37 -22.02 8.11
C ARG A 333 0.61 -20.78 8.64
N ASP A 334 0.79 -19.67 7.99
CA ASP A 334 0.26 -18.37 8.44
C ASP A 334 -1.10 -18.05 7.78
N ALA A 335 -1.67 -19.01 7.00
CA ALA A 335 -2.93 -18.89 6.29
C ALA A 335 -3.02 -17.67 5.34
N LEU A 336 -1.88 -17.20 4.80
CA LEU A 336 -1.85 -16.13 3.81
C LEU A 336 -2.68 -16.51 2.58
N GLY A 337 -3.60 -15.64 2.18
CA GLY A 337 -4.61 -15.86 1.16
C GLY A 337 -5.99 -16.27 1.70
N ALA A 338 -6.12 -16.46 3.02
CA ALA A 338 -7.43 -16.74 3.61
C ALA A 338 -8.37 -15.53 3.48
N ARG A 339 -9.64 -15.82 3.19
CA ARG A 339 -10.73 -14.83 3.15
C ARG A 339 -11.62 -15.06 4.37
N VAL A 340 -11.85 -14.02 5.14
CA VAL A 340 -12.65 -14.06 6.38
C VAL A 340 -13.82 -13.10 6.25
N VAL A 341 -15.03 -13.61 6.46
CA VAL A 341 -16.27 -12.82 6.48
C VAL A 341 -16.91 -12.93 7.85
N LEU A 342 -17.12 -11.80 8.51
CA LEU A 342 -17.95 -11.69 9.71
C LEU A 342 -19.37 -11.34 9.33
N LYS A 343 -20.35 -11.96 10.00
CA LYS A 343 -21.76 -11.58 9.95
C LYS A 343 -22.18 -10.99 11.29
N ILE A 344 -22.77 -9.79 11.24
CA ILE A 344 -23.24 -9.04 12.38
C ILE A 344 -24.62 -8.44 12.03
N GLY A 345 -25.70 -9.12 12.41
CA GLY A 345 -27.04 -8.77 11.94
C GLY A 345 -27.12 -8.86 10.41
N ASP A 346 -27.46 -7.75 9.78
CA ASP A 346 -27.52 -7.64 8.31
C ASP A 346 -26.19 -7.24 7.67
N ARG A 347 -25.19 -6.83 8.46
CA ARG A 347 -23.86 -6.43 7.96
C ARG A 347 -22.99 -7.65 7.73
N ARG A 348 -22.15 -7.56 6.71
CA ARG A 348 -21.08 -8.51 6.44
C ARG A 348 -19.77 -7.74 6.23
N LEU A 349 -18.73 -8.13 6.91
CA LEU A 349 -17.41 -7.50 6.85
C LEU A 349 -16.41 -8.51 6.30
N LEU A 350 -15.76 -8.17 5.20
CA LEU A 350 -14.75 -9.02 4.57
C LEU A 350 -13.35 -8.49 4.85
N GLN A 351 -12.44 -9.39 5.20
CA GLN A 351 -10.99 -9.14 5.10
C GLN A 351 -10.28 -10.31 4.45
N VAL A 352 -9.27 -10.00 3.64
CA VAL A 352 -8.35 -10.99 3.06
C VAL A 352 -7.03 -10.90 3.82
N TYR A 353 -6.52 -12.04 4.27
CA TYR A 353 -5.26 -12.11 4.99
C TYR A 353 -4.10 -12.21 4.00
N ASP A 354 -3.70 -11.10 3.44
CA ASP A 354 -2.65 -11.01 2.40
C ASP A 354 -1.24 -10.74 2.95
N GLY A 355 -1.13 -10.26 4.19
CA GLY A 355 0.13 -9.89 4.83
C GLY A 355 0.77 -8.62 4.25
N VAL A 356 0.10 -7.88 3.38
CA VAL A 356 0.62 -6.65 2.76
C VAL A 356 0.35 -5.45 3.64
N SER A 357 1.37 -4.66 3.93
CA SER A 357 1.26 -3.40 4.67
C SER A 357 2.33 -2.40 4.24
N GLY A 358 1.95 -1.12 4.12
CA GLY A 358 2.88 -0.04 3.79
C GLY A 358 3.53 -0.17 2.41
N TYR A 359 4.77 0.28 2.28
CA TYR A 359 5.56 0.24 1.06
C TYR A 359 6.63 -0.84 1.14
N LEU A 360 6.60 -1.80 0.21
CA LEU A 360 7.54 -2.94 0.14
C LEU A 360 7.69 -3.66 1.48
N SER A 361 6.62 -3.75 2.25
CA SER A 361 6.65 -4.36 3.57
C SER A 361 5.46 -5.29 3.81
N HIS A 362 5.65 -6.18 4.78
CA HIS A 362 4.67 -7.18 5.13
C HIS A 362 4.54 -7.27 6.65
N SER A 363 3.33 -7.53 7.13
CA SER A 363 3.05 -7.79 8.52
C SER A 363 2.07 -8.95 8.69
N LEU A 364 2.29 -9.76 9.72
CA LEU A 364 1.46 -10.93 10.02
C LEU A 364 0.69 -10.72 11.35
N HIS A 365 0.08 -9.55 11.49
CA HIS A 365 -0.79 -9.26 12.61
C HIS A 365 -2.15 -9.97 12.44
N PRO A 366 -2.87 -10.28 13.54
CA PRO A 366 -4.24 -10.74 13.44
C PRO A 366 -5.09 -9.79 12.61
N LEU A 367 -6.07 -10.32 11.86
CA LEU A 367 -7.10 -9.49 11.24
C LEU A 367 -7.87 -8.76 12.34
N TYR A 368 -8.08 -7.47 12.15
CA TYR A 368 -8.82 -6.63 13.08
C TYR A 368 -10.13 -6.18 12.44
N PHE A 369 -11.24 -6.48 13.07
CA PHE A 369 -12.57 -6.06 12.66
C PHE A 369 -13.18 -5.16 13.73
N GLY A 370 -13.43 -3.90 13.40
CA GLY A 370 -14.30 -3.04 14.19
C GLY A 370 -15.76 -3.48 14.04
N LEU A 371 -16.47 -3.53 15.13
CA LEU A 371 -17.85 -4.03 15.15
C LEU A 371 -18.89 -2.90 15.30
N GLY A 372 -18.42 -1.63 15.45
CA GLY A 372 -19.28 -0.50 15.74
C GLY A 372 -19.98 -0.70 17.09
N GLU A 373 -21.29 -0.56 17.11
CA GLU A 373 -22.11 -0.71 18.33
C GLU A 373 -22.33 -2.18 18.75
N SER A 374 -21.99 -3.15 17.90
CA SER A 374 -22.26 -4.56 18.17
C SER A 374 -21.26 -5.12 19.18
N SER A 375 -21.78 -5.75 20.24
CA SER A 375 -20.96 -6.45 21.24
C SER A 375 -20.77 -7.94 20.94
N GLN A 376 -21.33 -8.43 19.85
CA GLN A 376 -21.27 -9.83 19.43
C GLN A 376 -21.21 -9.98 17.91
N VAL A 377 -20.65 -11.10 17.44
CA VAL A 377 -20.61 -11.54 16.06
C VAL A 377 -21.46 -12.81 15.94
N ASP A 378 -22.34 -12.86 14.93
CA ASP A 378 -23.26 -13.99 14.73
C ASP A 378 -22.57 -15.19 14.08
N GLU A 379 -21.65 -14.92 13.15
CA GLU A 379 -21.00 -15.97 12.36
C GLU A 379 -19.64 -15.50 11.83
N ILE A 380 -18.70 -16.40 11.73
CA ILE A 380 -17.41 -16.23 11.03
C ILE A 380 -17.34 -17.30 9.94
N GLU A 381 -17.25 -16.88 8.69
CA GLU A 381 -16.96 -17.76 7.56
C GLU A 381 -15.51 -17.57 7.13
N ILE A 382 -14.77 -18.65 6.95
CA ILE A 382 -13.38 -18.63 6.51
C ILE A 382 -13.23 -19.52 5.27
N VAL A 383 -12.75 -18.93 4.19
CA VAL A 383 -12.27 -19.68 3.03
C VAL A 383 -10.76 -19.73 3.12
N TRP A 384 -10.25 -20.93 3.35
CA TRP A 384 -8.82 -21.18 3.52
C TRP A 384 -8.09 -21.25 2.16
N PRO A 385 -6.78 -20.96 2.10
CA PRO A 385 -6.00 -21.12 0.87
C PRO A 385 -5.98 -22.54 0.29
N SER A 386 -6.28 -23.55 1.10
CA SER A 386 -6.49 -24.93 0.65
C SER A 386 -7.76 -25.12 -0.19
N GLY A 387 -8.66 -24.11 -0.23
CA GLY A 387 -9.99 -24.19 -0.83
C GLY A 387 -11.07 -24.72 0.12
N LYS A 388 -10.72 -25.08 1.36
CA LYS A 388 -11.72 -25.48 2.38
C LYS A 388 -12.47 -24.25 2.86
N THR A 389 -13.76 -24.44 3.17
CA THR A 389 -14.57 -23.41 3.86
C THR A 389 -14.95 -23.91 5.24
N GLU A 390 -14.77 -23.07 6.24
CA GLU A 390 -15.18 -23.35 7.61
C GLU A 390 -16.09 -22.23 8.11
N THR A 391 -17.12 -22.61 8.87
CA THR A 391 -18.05 -21.68 9.49
C THR A 391 -18.08 -21.86 10.99
N LYS A 392 -17.89 -20.80 11.74
CA LYS A 392 -18.05 -20.78 13.18
C LYS A 392 -19.28 -19.97 13.55
N ILE A 393 -20.27 -20.65 14.11
CA ILE A 393 -21.54 -20.05 14.53
C ILE A 393 -21.40 -19.44 15.92
N GLY A 394 -21.91 -18.20 16.06
CA GLY A 394 -21.95 -17.45 17.30
C GLY A 394 -23.19 -17.75 18.18
N PRO A 395 -23.49 -16.86 19.14
CA PRO A 395 -22.86 -15.56 19.31
C PRO A 395 -21.42 -15.64 19.86
N LEU A 396 -20.53 -14.82 19.30
CA LEU A 396 -19.15 -14.66 19.74
C LEU A 396 -19.00 -13.26 20.31
N ASP A 397 -18.52 -13.14 21.55
CA ASP A 397 -18.37 -11.83 22.21
C ASP A 397 -17.28 -11.00 21.53
N ALA A 398 -17.49 -9.68 21.52
CA ALA A 398 -16.51 -8.69 21.12
C ALA A 398 -15.32 -8.60 22.10
N ASN A 399 -14.35 -7.80 21.76
CA ASN A 399 -13.19 -7.40 22.58
C ASN A 399 -12.32 -8.59 22.99
N GLN A 400 -12.00 -9.43 22.01
CA GLN A 400 -11.13 -10.59 22.20
C GLN A 400 -10.31 -10.91 20.94
N THR A 401 -9.29 -11.74 21.14
CA THR A 401 -8.53 -12.35 20.05
C THR A 401 -8.91 -13.84 19.94
N LEU A 402 -9.44 -14.24 18.79
CA LEU A 402 -9.73 -15.62 18.48
C LEU A 402 -8.59 -16.23 17.66
N THR A 403 -8.03 -17.33 18.13
CA THR A 403 -7.15 -18.16 17.30
C THR A 403 -7.96 -19.28 16.66
N ILE A 404 -8.02 -19.29 15.32
CA ILE A 404 -8.74 -20.30 14.54
C ILE A 404 -7.72 -21.09 13.74
N LYS A 405 -7.75 -22.42 13.94
CA LYS A 405 -6.88 -23.35 13.21
C LYS A 405 -7.69 -24.06 12.14
N GLU A 406 -7.12 -24.14 10.94
CA GLU A 406 -7.72 -24.93 9.86
C GLU A 406 -7.86 -26.37 10.29
N ASN A 407 -9.08 -26.92 10.17
CA ASN A 407 -9.34 -28.33 10.44
C ASN A 407 -8.71 -29.21 9.37
N GLY A 408 -8.01 -30.25 9.79
CA GLY A 408 -7.31 -31.21 8.91
C GLY A 408 -8.26 -32.17 8.16
#